data_543b62aea261808e07134f52879a58ff
#
_entry.id   543b62aea261808e07134f52879a58ff
#
_cell.length_a   1.000
_cell.length_b   1.000
_cell.length_c   1.000
_cell.angle_alpha   90.00
_cell.angle_beta   90.00
_cell.angle_gamma   90.00
#
_symmetry.space_group_name_H-M   'P 1'
#
loop_
_entity.id
_entity.type
_entity.pdbx_description
1 polymer ?
#
loop_
_entity_poly.entity_id
_entity_poly.type
_entity_poly.pdbx_seq_one_letter_code
_entity_poly.pdbx_strand_id
1 'polypeptide(L)'
;EKGMYSIVTREDTIRIPAEYIRAGRNLVDHIDELANDAFEGRFDPDENYTVLTFDHEPLGRGKIIHGDGAIYQRVKFKALLFNMENNEVVDGYASEISEYGAFVRIGPMEALLHKSQILDEPINVNLGVKRIEGASSGKYLEEGSYIRSRVVSKAINQNDPRASKIGLNCKMDGLGAYSWIQEQD
;
A
#
# COMPACT_ATOMS: atom_id res chain seq x y z
N GLU A 1 17.43 10.82 4.17
CA GLU A 1 16.34 9.98 4.68
C GLU A 1 15.49 9.51 3.50
N LYS A 2 15.40 8.19 3.35
CA LYS A 2 14.57 7.59 2.32
C LYS A 2 13.13 7.62 2.83
N GLY A 3 12.32 8.54 2.32
CA GLY A 3 10.89 8.58 2.66
C GLY A 3 10.16 7.32 2.18
N MET A 4 8.93 7.09 2.69
CA MET A 4 8.09 5.96 2.27
C MET A 4 7.75 6.01 0.78
N TYR A 5 7.66 7.20 0.19
CA TYR A 5 7.39 7.39 -1.23
C TYR A 5 8.65 7.74 -1.99
N SER A 6 8.77 7.20 -3.18
CA SER A 6 9.86 7.53 -4.12
C SER A 6 9.34 7.52 -5.55
N ILE A 7 9.96 8.35 -6.41
CA ILE A 7 9.68 8.35 -7.85
C ILE A 7 10.92 7.81 -8.55
N VAL A 8 10.72 6.80 -9.37
CA VAL A 8 11.78 6.16 -10.15
C VAL A 8 11.42 6.15 -11.62
N THR A 9 12.44 6.10 -12.47
CA THR A 9 12.27 5.86 -13.90
C THR A 9 12.49 4.39 -14.19
N ARG A 10 11.57 3.78 -14.92
CA ARG A 10 11.62 2.36 -15.29
C ARG A 10 11.38 2.16 -16.78
N GLU A 11 11.82 1.03 -17.28
CA GLU A 11 11.51 0.55 -18.60
C GLU A 11 10.96 -0.87 -18.48
N ASP A 12 9.85 -1.12 -19.16
CA ASP A 12 9.22 -2.43 -19.19
C ASP A 12 8.43 -2.59 -20.49
N THR A 13 7.95 -3.79 -20.73
CA THR A 13 7.19 -4.12 -21.93
C THR A 13 5.72 -4.31 -21.60
N ILE A 14 4.84 -3.67 -22.37
CA ILE A 14 3.40 -3.88 -22.29
C ILE A 14 2.94 -4.73 -23.48
N ARG A 15 1.92 -5.55 -23.22
CA ARG A 15 1.22 -6.30 -24.25
C ARG A 15 0.01 -5.51 -24.73
N ILE A 16 -0.03 -5.17 -26.02
CA ILE A 16 -1.16 -4.50 -26.63
C ILE A 16 -2.02 -5.55 -27.32
N PRO A 17 -3.22 -5.89 -26.81
CA PRO A 17 -4.06 -6.90 -27.42
C PRO A 17 -4.46 -6.58 -28.85
N ALA A 18 -4.71 -7.62 -29.65
CA ALA A 18 -5.10 -7.48 -31.06
C ALA A 18 -6.37 -6.62 -31.27
N GLU A 19 -7.27 -6.59 -30.29
CA GLU A 19 -8.49 -5.81 -30.33
C GLU A 19 -8.24 -4.31 -30.46
N TYR A 20 -7.21 -3.81 -29.80
CA TYR A 20 -6.78 -2.39 -29.91
C TYR A 20 -6.24 -2.04 -31.28
N ILE A 21 -5.62 -3.01 -31.94
CA ILE A 21 -5.05 -2.84 -33.28
C ILE A 21 -6.17 -2.85 -34.33
N ARG A 22 -7.12 -3.76 -34.21
CA ARG A 22 -8.23 -3.92 -35.17
C ARG A 22 -9.21 -2.76 -35.16
N ALA A 23 -9.36 -2.10 -34.03
CA ALA A 23 -10.28 -0.96 -33.86
C ALA A 23 -9.81 0.31 -34.59
N GLY A 24 -8.63 0.30 -35.24
CA GLY A 24 -8.06 1.49 -35.90
C GLY A 24 -7.76 2.63 -34.94
N ARG A 25 -7.67 2.32 -33.64
CA ARG A 25 -7.36 3.30 -32.60
C ARG A 25 -5.88 3.65 -32.62
N ASN A 26 -5.59 4.90 -32.32
CA ASN A 26 -4.20 5.32 -32.14
C ASN A 26 -3.62 4.61 -30.91
N LEU A 27 -2.59 3.79 -31.11
CA LEU A 27 -1.95 3.03 -30.02
C LEU A 27 -1.40 3.92 -28.92
N VAL A 28 -0.95 5.12 -29.27
CA VAL A 28 -0.44 6.11 -28.28
C VAL A 28 -1.50 6.50 -27.26
N ASP A 29 -2.76 6.62 -27.69
CA ASP A 29 -3.87 7.02 -26.80
C ASP A 29 -4.21 5.94 -25.75
N HIS A 30 -3.77 4.69 -25.97
CA HIS A 30 -4.04 3.55 -25.07
C HIS A 30 -2.81 3.12 -24.27
N ILE A 31 -1.63 3.66 -24.52
CA ILE A 31 -0.41 3.29 -23.81
C ILE A 31 -0.53 3.60 -22.32
N ASP A 32 -1.05 4.76 -21.96
CA ASP A 32 -1.21 5.16 -20.56
C ASP A 32 -2.13 4.18 -19.81
N GLU A 33 -3.30 3.89 -20.36
CA GLU A 33 -4.26 2.95 -19.77
C GLU A 33 -3.67 1.55 -19.62
N LEU A 34 -3.06 1.02 -20.70
CA LEU A 34 -2.47 -0.32 -20.68
C LEU A 34 -1.27 -0.42 -19.74
N ALA A 35 -0.45 0.62 -19.64
CA ALA A 35 0.68 0.66 -18.71
C ALA A 35 0.21 0.75 -17.27
N ASN A 36 -0.80 1.58 -16.98
CA ASN A 36 -1.40 1.67 -15.66
C ASN A 36 -1.95 0.29 -15.21
N ASP A 37 -2.69 -0.38 -16.06
CA ASP A 37 -3.24 -1.71 -15.77
C ASP A 37 -2.16 -2.78 -15.61
N ALA A 38 -1.05 -2.67 -16.35
CA ALA A 38 0.02 -3.65 -16.29
C ALA A 38 0.92 -3.50 -15.07
N PHE A 39 1.16 -2.27 -14.59
CA PHE A 39 2.22 -1.98 -13.64
C PHE A 39 1.74 -1.48 -12.28
N GLU A 40 0.57 -0.85 -12.20
CA GLU A 40 0.04 -0.33 -10.95
C GLU A 40 -0.56 -1.41 -10.05
N GLY A 41 -0.53 -1.17 -8.74
CA GLY A 41 -1.13 -2.07 -7.76
C GLY A 41 -0.35 -3.36 -7.53
N ARG A 42 0.94 -3.38 -7.80
CA ARG A 42 1.81 -4.55 -7.70
C ARG A 42 3.07 -4.25 -6.91
N PHE A 43 3.61 -5.29 -6.28
CA PHE A 43 4.94 -5.25 -5.69
C PHE A 43 6.00 -5.60 -6.72
N ASP A 44 7.12 -4.89 -6.69
CA ASP A 44 8.31 -5.27 -7.43
C ASP A 44 9.15 -6.31 -6.65
N PRO A 45 10.24 -6.85 -7.25
CA PRO A 45 11.09 -7.82 -6.56
C PRO A 45 11.73 -7.30 -5.27
N ASP A 46 11.89 -5.99 -5.14
CA ASP A 46 12.44 -5.33 -3.93
C ASP A 46 11.34 -4.97 -2.91
N GLU A 47 10.11 -5.49 -3.11
CA GLU A 47 8.96 -5.27 -2.25
C GLU A 47 8.47 -3.83 -2.19
N ASN A 48 8.75 -3.02 -3.21
CA ASN A 48 8.14 -1.71 -3.38
C ASN A 48 6.78 -1.84 -4.06
N TYR A 49 5.78 -1.19 -3.48
CA TYR A 49 4.45 -1.15 -4.06
C TYR A 49 4.35 -0.03 -5.09
N THR A 50 3.95 -0.35 -6.32
CA THR A 50 3.72 0.63 -7.38
C THR A 50 2.34 1.26 -7.20
N VAL A 51 2.30 2.49 -6.74
CA VAL A 51 1.05 3.22 -6.49
C VAL A 51 0.43 3.67 -7.81
N LEU A 52 1.23 4.32 -8.65
CA LEU A 52 0.81 4.76 -9.96
C LEU A 52 2.04 4.88 -10.89
N THR A 53 1.75 4.87 -12.18
CA THR A 53 2.74 5.13 -13.23
C THR A 53 2.29 6.27 -14.12
N PHE A 54 3.23 7.04 -14.66
CA PHE A 54 2.94 8.23 -15.45
C PHE A 54 4.10 8.56 -16.40
N ASP A 55 3.88 9.53 -17.28
CA ASP A 55 4.86 9.93 -18.31
C ASP A 55 5.34 8.74 -19.14
N HIS A 56 4.39 7.94 -19.62
CA HIS A 56 4.69 6.77 -20.43
C HIS A 56 5.14 7.18 -21.82
N GLU A 57 6.30 6.69 -22.24
CA GLU A 57 6.91 6.97 -23.53
C GLU A 57 7.24 5.65 -24.25
N PRO A 58 6.66 5.40 -25.44
CA PRO A 58 7.01 4.21 -26.20
C PRO A 58 8.46 4.28 -26.70
N LEU A 59 9.18 3.19 -26.54
CA LEU A 59 10.56 3.05 -26.99
C LEU A 59 10.63 2.14 -28.22
N GLY A 60 10.94 2.73 -29.37
CA GLY A 60 11.08 1.99 -30.61
C GLY A 60 9.76 1.42 -31.13
N ARG A 61 9.85 0.49 -32.06
CA ARG A 61 8.69 -0.19 -32.64
C ARG A 61 8.26 -1.38 -31.80
N GLY A 62 6.95 -1.55 -31.67
CA GLY A 62 6.39 -2.75 -31.07
C GLY A 62 6.71 -4.01 -31.90
N LYS A 63 6.81 -5.14 -31.22
CA LYS A 63 7.07 -6.44 -31.84
C LYS A 63 5.82 -7.31 -31.81
N ILE A 64 5.50 -7.92 -32.94
CA ILE A 64 4.43 -8.92 -33.03
C ILE A 64 5.05 -10.30 -32.78
N ILE A 65 4.51 -11.00 -31.79
CA ILE A 65 4.89 -12.39 -31.52
C ILE A 65 4.03 -13.30 -32.38
N HIS A 66 4.68 -14.18 -33.15
CA HIS A 66 4.00 -15.13 -34.02
C HIS A 66 3.06 -16.05 -33.23
N GLY A 67 1.80 -16.09 -33.63
CA GLY A 67 0.76 -16.89 -32.97
C GLY A 67 -0.07 -16.17 -31.88
N ASP A 68 0.40 -15.05 -31.34
CA ASP A 68 -0.35 -14.30 -30.32
C ASP A 68 -1.21 -13.16 -30.92
N GLY A 69 -0.74 -12.55 -32.01
CA GLY A 69 -1.46 -11.43 -32.66
C GLY A 69 -1.42 -10.11 -31.89
N ALA A 70 -0.83 -10.08 -30.72
CA ALA A 70 -0.63 -8.87 -29.93
C ALA A 70 0.69 -8.17 -30.28
N ILE A 71 0.76 -6.88 -30.00
CA ILE A 71 2.00 -6.10 -30.10
C ILE A 71 2.63 -5.99 -28.72
N TYR A 72 3.93 -6.28 -28.61
CA TYR A 72 4.74 -6.10 -27.42
C TYR A 72 5.55 -4.82 -27.57
N GLN A 73 5.25 -3.82 -26.74
CA GLN A 73 5.82 -2.48 -26.82
C GLN A 73 6.64 -2.18 -25.58
N ARG A 74 7.92 -1.84 -25.78
CA ARG A 74 8.73 -1.30 -24.69
C ARG A 74 8.29 0.13 -24.38
N VAL A 75 8.20 0.43 -23.09
CA VAL A 75 7.76 1.72 -22.58
C VAL A 75 8.71 2.18 -21.49
N LYS A 76 9.12 3.44 -21.55
CA LYS A 76 9.80 4.14 -20.47
C LYS A 76 8.78 4.97 -19.72
N PHE A 77 8.81 4.90 -18.41
CA PHE A 77 7.82 5.59 -17.58
C PHE A 77 8.39 5.93 -16.19
N LYS A 78 7.68 6.81 -15.50
CA LYS A 78 7.91 7.09 -14.09
C LYS A 78 6.92 6.33 -13.23
N ALA A 79 7.40 5.83 -12.10
CA ALA A 79 6.59 5.10 -11.14
C ALA A 79 6.70 5.76 -9.75
N LEU A 80 5.54 5.98 -9.12
CA LEU A 80 5.47 6.34 -7.71
C LEU A 80 5.43 5.06 -6.90
N LEU A 81 6.48 4.85 -6.11
CA LEU A 81 6.65 3.67 -5.27
C LEU A 81 6.38 4.00 -3.81
N PHE A 82 5.86 3.02 -3.10
CA PHE A 82 5.64 3.06 -1.66
C PHE A 82 6.30 1.85 -1.00
N ASN A 83 7.05 2.11 0.07
CA ASN A 83 7.68 1.05 0.87
C ASN A 83 7.71 1.46 2.34
N MET A 84 7.33 0.51 3.21
CA MET A 84 7.53 0.60 4.65
C MET A 84 8.60 -0.40 5.06
N GLU A 85 9.61 0.06 5.78
CA GLU A 85 10.66 -0.82 6.30
C GLU A 85 10.33 -1.30 7.72
N ASN A 86 10.88 -2.46 8.10
CA ASN A 86 10.77 -2.94 9.48
C ASN A 86 11.38 -1.92 10.44
N ASN A 87 10.74 -1.73 11.58
CA ASN A 87 11.10 -0.77 12.64
C ASN A 87 10.87 0.71 12.27
N GLU A 88 10.31 1.00 11.12
CA GLU A 88 9.94 2.36 10.74
C GLU A 88 8.71 2.83 11.52
N VAL A 89 8.74 4.09 11.97
CA VAL A 89 7.58 4.74 12.58
C VAL A 89 6.73 5.33 11.48
N VAL A 90 5.45 4.99 11.50
CA VAL A 90 4.49 5.36 10.45
C VAL A 90 3.22 5.93 11.05
N ASP A 91 2.58 6.82 10.32
CA ASP A 91 1.31 7.43 10.69
C ASP A 91 0.19 6.95 9.77
N GLY A 92 -0.95 6.65 10.36
CA GLY A 92 -2.12 6.20 9.64
C GLY A 92 -3.39 6.44 10.44
N TYR A 93 -4.50 5.90 9.97
CA TYR A 93 -5.77 5.98 10.68
C TYR A 93 -6.45 4.61 10.75
N ALA A 94 -7.21 4.39 11.83
CA ALA A 94 -8.01 3.19 11.97
C ALA A 94 -9.12 3.16 10.93
N SER A 95 -9.03 2.24 9.97
CA SER A 95 -10.04 2.06 8.93
C SER A 95 -11.18 1.15 9.39
N GLU A 96 -10.86 0.18 10.25
CA GLU A 96 -11.82 -0.79 10.77
C GLU A 96 -11.38 -1.29 12.14
N ILE A 97 -12.33 -1.51 13.03
CA ILE A 97 -12.14 -2.18 14.32
C ILE A 97 -12.70 -3.60 14.23
N SER A 98 -11.86 -4.58 14.55
CA SER A 98 -12.23 -5.99 14.56
C SER A 98 -11.93 -6.63 15.93
N GLU A 99 -12.35 -7.87 16.11
CA GLU A 99 -12.04 -8.64 17.32
C GLU A 99 -10.53 -8.87 17.54
N TYR A 100 -9.73 -8.77 16.46
CA TYR A 100 -8.28 -8.95 16.52
C TYR A 100 -7.52 -7.66 16.84
N GLY A 101 -8.14 -6.52 16.64
CA GLY A 101 -7.51 -5.21 16.82
C GLY A 101 -8.00 -4.19 15.80
N ALA A 102 -7.16 -3.25 15.45
CA ALA A 102 -7.47 -2.20 14.49
C ALA A 102 -6.73 -2.42 13.16
N PHE A 103 -7.46 -2.36 12.06
CA PHE A 103 -6.86 -2.20 10.75
C PHE A 103 -6.49 -0.72 10.56
N VAL A 104 -5.26 -0.47 10.17
CA VAL A 104 -4.70 0.89 10.04
C VAL A 104 -4.32 1.13 8.61
N ARG A 105 -4.87 2.19 8.02
CA ARG A 105 -4.54 2.61 6.66
C ARG A 105 -3.33 3.52 6.69
N ILE A 106 -2.29 3.10 5.99
CA ILE A 106 -1.02 3.83 5.86
C ILE A 106 -0.74 4.01 4.37
N GLY A 107 -1.10 5.19 3.84
CA GLY A 107 -1.04 5.43 2.40
C GLY A 107 -1.84 4.39 1.61
N PRO A 108 -1.23 3.70 0.64
CA PRO A 108 -1.91 2.69 -0.17
C PRO A 108 -2.03 1.32 0.52
N MET A 109 -1.44 1.15 1.70
CA MET A 109 -1.37 -0.12 2.41
C MET A 109 -2.30 -0.15 3.61
N GLU A 110 -2.75 -1.35 3.98
CA GLU A 110 -3.48 -1.62 5.20
C GLU A 110 -2.66 -2.55 6.09
N ALA A 111 -2.51 -2.17 7.34
CA ALA A 111 -1.76 -2.92 8.34
C ALA A 111 -2.65 -3.32 9.51
N LEU A 112 -2.24 -4.31 10.29
CA LEU A 112 -2.95 -4.74 11.49
C LEU A 112 -2.20 -4.28 12.74
N LEU A 113 -2.88 -3.49 13.57
CA LEU A 113 -2.49 -3.23 14.94
C LEU A 113 -3.24 -4.23 15.83
N HIS A 114 -2.61 -5.38 16.09
CA HIS A 114 -3.21 -6.42 16.91
C HIS A 114 -3.46 -5.90 18.34
N LYS A 115 -4.57 -6.32 18.95
CA LYS A 115 -4.97 -5.88 20.31
C LYS A 115 -3.88 -6.08 21.36
N SER A 116 -3.03 -7.10 21.23
CA SER A 116 -1.89 -7.34 22.12
C SER A 116 -0.74 -6.33 21.94
N GLN A 117 -0.76 -5.52 20.91
CA GLN A 117 0.29 -4.57 20.53
C GLN A 117 -0.12 -3.11 20.75
N ILE A 118 -1.26 -2.84 21.37
CA ILE A 118 -1.81 -1.48 21.53
C ILE A 118 -1.33 -0.84 22.83
N LEU A 119 -1.57 -1.49 23.97
CA LEU A 119 -1.23 -1.01 25.31
C LEU A 119 -0.71 -2.14 26.18
N ASP A 120 0.05 -1.79 27.22
CA ASP A 120 0.54 -2.72 28.24
C ASP A 120 -0.47 -2.96 29.37
N GLU A 121 -1.74 -3.07 29.02
CA GLU A 121 -2.84 -3.33 29.93
C GLU A 121 -3.90 -4.19 29.26
N PRO A 122 -4.82 -4.78 30.01
CA PRO A 122 -5.95 -5.51 29.41
C PRO A 122 -6.76 -4.62 28.47
N ILE A 123 -7.11 -5.18 27.32
CA ILE A 123 -7.83 -4.50 26.26
C ILE A 123 -9.23 -5.08 26.13
N ASN A 124 -10.24 -4.23 26.06
CA ASN A 124 -11.62 -4.59 25.76
C ASN A 124 -11.97 -4.12 24.35
N VAL A 125 -12.37 -5.08 23.51
CA VAL A 125 -12.87 -4.79 22.15
C VAL A 125 -14.40 -4.79 22.20
N ASN A 126 -15.01 -3.65 21.93
CA ASN A 126 -16.46 -3.52 21.84
C ASN A 126 -16.88 -3.31 20.38
N LEU A 127 -17.31 -4.37 19.72
CA LEU A 127 -17.73 -4.33 18.32
C LEU A 127 -19.08 -3.60 18.12
N GLY A 128 -19.90 -3.51 19.17
CA GLY A 128 -21.17 -2.80 19.09
C GLY A 128 -21.03 -1.31 18.87
N VAL A 129 -20.00 -0.70 19.47
CA VAL A 129 -19.65 0.72 19.28
C VAL A 129 -18.36 0.90 18.47
N LYS A 130 -17.78 -0.20 17.98
CA LYS A 130 -16.54 -0.22 17.19
C LYS A 130 -15.39 0.53 17.86
N ARG A 131 -15.09 0.13 19.09
CA ARG A 131 -14.10 0.76 19.93
C ARG A 131 -13.21 -0.27 20.63
N ILE A 132 -11.94 0.06 20.77
CA ILE A 132 -10.98 -0.70 21.57
C ILE A 132 -10.58 0.18 22.75
N GLU A 133 -10.76 -0.31 23.97
CA GLU A 133 -10.48 0.45 25.19
C GLU A 133 -9.47 -0.26 26.09
N GLY A 134 -8.55 0.51 26.67
CA GLY A 134 -7.69 0.05 27.75
C GLY A 134 -8.48 0.00 29.05
N ALA A 135 -8.39 -1.12 29.77
CA ALA A 135 -9.16 -1.36 30.99
C ALA A 135 -8.77 -0.44 32.16
N SER A 136 -7.49 -0.03 32.23
CA SER A 136 -6.96 0.78 33.34
C SER A 136 -6.87 2.27 33.02
N SER A 137 -6.37 2.61 31.83
CA SER A 137 -6.12 4.01 31.42
C SER A 137 -7.36 4.73 30.89
N GLY A 138 -8.34 3.98 30.38
CA GLY A 138 -9.46 4.54 29.64
C GLY A 138 -9.11 5.04 28.24
N LYS A 139 -7.86 4.88 27.81
CA LYS A 139 -7.43 5.20 26.44
C LYS A 139 -8.18 4.33 25.44
N TYR A 140 -8.59 4.90 24.32
CA TYR A 140 -9.37 4.17 23.34
C TYR A 140 -8.98 4.49 21.89
N LEU A 141 -9.26 3.54 21.03
CA LEU A 141 -9.22 3.67 19.58
C LEU A 141 -10.60 3.41 18.99
N GLU A 142 -10.97 4.17 18.01
CA GLU A 142 -12.19 3.98 17.22
C GLU A 142 -11.90 4.17 15.73
N GLU A 143 -12.87 3.86 14.88
CA GLU A 143 -12.72 4.12 13.45
C GLU A 143 -12.46 5.61 13.21
N GLY A 144 -11.45 5.91 12.37
CA GLY A 144 -11.01 7.28 12.09
C GLY A 144 -9.95 7.82 13.02
N SER A 145 -9.62 7.14 14.13
CA SER A 145 -8.53 7.56 15.03
C SER A 145 -7.20 7.61 14.29
N TYR A 146 -6.47 8.71 14.36
CA TYR A 146 -5.11 8.81 13.85
C TYR A 146 -4.14 8.16 14.83
N ILE A 147 -3.26 7.34 14.29
CA ILE A 147 -2.38 6.47 15.06
C ILE A 147 -0.96 6.58 14.54
N ARG A 148 -0.02 6.75 15.47
CA ARG A 148 1.41 6.59 15.21
C ARG A 148 1.88 5.26 15.74
N SER A 149 2.51 4.46 14.90
CA SER A 149 2.93 3.11 15.22
C SER A 149 4.27 2.76 14.60
N ARG A 150 4.85 1.66 15.05
CA ARG A 150 6.08 1.10 14.49
C ARG A 150 5.77 -0.18 13.72
N VAL A 151 6.33 -0.32 12.54
CA VAL A 151 6.25 -1.56 11.77
C VAL A 151 7.14 -2.62 12.44
N VAL A 152 6.55 -3.71 12.89
CA VAL A 152 7.26 -4.79 13.59
C VAL A 152 7.31 -6.09 12.80
N SER A 153 6.43 -6.26 11.83
CA SER A 153 6.44 -7.40 10.93
C SER A 153 5.95 -7.01 9.54
N LYS A 154 6.48 -7.71 8.55
CA LYS A 154 6.16 -7.45 7.15
C LYS A 154 6.25 -8.75 6.38
N ALA A 155 5.13 -9.22 5.85
CA ALA A 155 5.03 -10.38 4.99
C ALA A 155 4.35 -9.97 3.68
N ILE A 156 5.14 -9.70 2.67
CA ILE A 156 4.67 -9.26 1.35
C ILE A 156 4.38 -10.48 0.48
N ASN A 157 3.16 -10.51 -0.06
CA ASN A 157 2.76 -11.47 -1.08
C ASN A 157 2.76 -10.78 -2.44
N GLN A 158 3.77 -11.04 -3.25
CA GLN A 158 3.93 -10.43 -4.57
C GLN A 158 2.85 -10.88 -5.57
N ASN A 159 2.35 -12.10 -5.42
CA ASN A 159 1.33 -12.65 -6.31
C ASN A 159 -0.07 -12.12 -5.99
N ASP A 160 -0.33 -11.83 -4.71
CA ASP A 160 -1.57 -11.23 -4.23
C ASP A 160 -1.25 -10.12 -3.23
N PRO A 161 -1.09 -8.88 -3.69
CA PRO A 161 -0.76 -7.74 -2.82
C PRO A 161 -1.73 -7.54 -1.66
N ARG A 162 -3.02 -7.86 -1.84
CA ARG A 162 -4.04 -7.74 -0.80
C ARG A 162 -3.89 -8.76 0.33
N ALA A 163 -3.20 -9.87 0.06
CA ALA A 163 -2.87 -10.88 1.06
C ALA A 163 -1.60 -10.56 1.84
N SER A 164 -0.91 -9.47 1.53
CA SER A 164 0.25 -9.01 2.28
C SER A 164 -0.15 -8.60 3.70
N LYS A 165 0.70 -8.95 4.68
CA LYS A 165 0.44 -8.70 6.10
C LYS A 165 1.53 -7.82 6.68
N ILE A 166 1.12 -6.70 7.28
CA ILE A 166 1.98 -5.76 7.96
C ILE A 166 1.48 -5.64 9.39
N GLY A 167 2.36 -5.90 10.36
CA GLY A 167 2.05 -5.81 11.78
C GLY A 167 2.63 -4.55 12.40
N LEU A 168 1.86 -3.90 13.27
CA LEU A 168 2.20 -2.67 13.94
C LEU A 168 2.29 -2.86 15.46
N ASN A 169 3.00 -1.95 16.13
CA ASN A 169 3.09 -1.87 17.58
C ASN A 169 3.00 -0.40 18.05
N CYS A 170 2.24 -0.17 19.11
CA CYS A 170 2.04 1.14 19.73
C CYS A 170 2.47 1.21 21.21
N LYS A 171 3.14 0.17 21.73
CA LYS A 171 3.47 0.10 23.17
C LYS A 171 4.63 0.98 23.59
N MET A 172 5.46 1.43 22.67
CA MET A 172 6.61 2.28 22.97
C MET A 172 6.18 3.71 23.23
N ASP A 173 6.97 4.44 24.00
CA ASP A 173 6.74 5.88 24.26
C ASP A 173 6.71 6.67 22.94
N GLY A 174 5.78 7.62 22.87
CA GLY A 174 5.58 8.46 21.69
C GLY A 174 4.77 7.81 20.58
N LEU A 175 4.27 6.58 20.79
CA LEU A 175 3.39 5.86 19.87
C LEU A 175 1.97 5.75 20.42
N GLY A 176 1.02 5.49 19.53
CA GLY A 176 -0.39 5.33 19.86
C GLY A 176 -1.27 6.34 19.14
N ALA A 177 -2.52 6.49 19.60
CA ALA A 177 -3.39 7.52 19.07
C ALA A 177 -2.80 8.92 19.27
N TYR A 178 -3.02 9.81 18.32
CA TYR A 178 -2.55 11.19 18.43
C TYR A 178 -3.10 11.89 19.68
N SER A 179 -4.33 11.61 20.08
CA SER A 179 -4.91 12.13 21.32
C SER A 179 -4.13 11.72 22.57
N TRP A 180 -3.53 10.51 22.57
CA TRP A 180 -2.71 10.04 23.69
C TRP A 180 -1.34 10.72 23.76
N ILE A 181 -0.78 11.04 22.59
CA ILE A 181 0.55 11.66 22.47
C ILE A 181 0.50 13.12 22.90
N GLN A 182 -0.58 13.84 22.56
CA GLN A 182 -0.77 15.25 22.91
C GLN A 182 -1.00 15.50 24.41
N GLU A 183 -1.44 14.49 25.15
CA GLU A 183 -1.62 14.59 26.60
C GLU A 183 -0.31 14.50 27.40
N GLN A 184 0.81 14.18 26.74
CA GLN A 184 2.12 14.04 27.39
C GLN A 184 3.00 15.30 27.33
N ASP A 185 2.57 16.35 26.62
CA ASP A 185 3.20 17.66 26.58
C ASP A 185 2.48 18.62 27.57
#